data_e272f371ebbef803561820100a37ea22
#
_entry.id   e272f371ebbef803561820100a37ea22
#
_cell.length_a   1.000
_cell.length_b   1.000
_cell.length_c   1.000
_cell.angle_alpha   90.00
_cell.angle_beta   90.00
_cell.angle_gamma   90.00
#
_symmetry.space_group_name_H-M   'P 1'
#
loop_
_entity.id
_entity.type
_entity.pdbx_description
1 polymer ?
#
loop_
_entity_poly.entity_id
_entity_poly.type
_entity_poly.pdbx_seq_one_letter_code
_entity_poly.pdbx_strand_id
1 'polypeptide(L)'
;MKRKKMTFSLKMLWEGFRQCKMIGIFAAVIIVLGAVLAPVAQVIEMSASPYHTKVVYEAWSANPVMLLVLVAAPLMTLILFHFLDSRAASDLYHALPCKRITLYLSYAGSVLTWVVVLLLLGTLTSLITCGFTHNYIVLLKDSLLPFATSIFCISFLVVSGILVSMSITGTVFTNILFSGILLFLPRFCAFALQNSMVRSLPFLTDSMNMGFFRNGNNLLFAGVSDVFGITDSGTVAEDVLSPGWQPLLYTFLLGLLYFLIAAFLFCRRRS
;
A
#
# COMPACT_ATOMS: atom_id res chain seq x y z
N MET A 1 22.31 -15.84 -34.11
CA MET A 1 22.27 -15.90 -32.63
C MET A 1 20.91 -15.40 -32.14
N LYS A 2 19.97 -16.29 -31.79
CA LYS A 2 18.63 -15.90 -31.28
C LYS A 2 18.81 -15.30 -29.89
N ARG A 3 18.79 -13.96 -29.75
CA ARG A 3 18.73 -13.29 -28.45
C ARG A 3 17.47 -13.78 -27.71
N LYS A 4 17.68 -14.51 -26.63
CA LYS A 4 16.62 -14.93 -25.71
C LYS A 4 15.86 -13.68 -25.27
N LYS A 5 14.61 -13.51 -25.74
CA LYS A 5 13.78 -12.33 -25.41
C LYS A 5 13.43 -12.39 -23.93
N MET A 6 14.25 -11.78 -23.08
CA MET A 6 13.98 -11.70 -21.64
C MET A 6 12.68 -10.92 -21.41
N THR A 7 11.80 -11.46 -20.60
CA THR A 7 10.55 -10.79 -20.17
C THR A 7 10.78 -9.86 -18.99
N PHE A 8 11.92 -9.96 -18.30
CA PHE A 8 12.31 -9.17 -17.14
C PHE A 8 13.80 -8.78 -17.26
N SER A 9 14.15 -7.55 -16.88
CA SER A 9 15.53 -7.05 -16.92
C SER A 9 15.94 -6.50 -15.56
N LEU A 10 16.85 -7.20 -14.88
CA LEU A 10 17.43 -6.77 -13.61
C LEU A 10 18.13 -5.41 -13.71
N LYS A 11 18.76 -5.09 -14.87
CA LYS A 11 19.40 -3.79 -15.09
C LYS A 11 18.38 -2.64 -15.06
N MET A 12 17.21 -2.83 -15.70
CA MET A 12 16.13 -1.84 -15.69
C MET A 12 15.48 -1.72 -14.32
N LEU A 13 15.32 -2.83 -13.59
CA LEU A 13 14.83 -2.81 -12.22
C LEU A 13 15.79 -2.01 -11.33
N TRP A 14 17.09 -2.25 -11.43
CA TRP A 14 18.10 -1.52 -10.65
C TRP A 14 18.10 -0.03 -10.99
N GLU A 15 17.96 0.32 -12.27
CA GLU A 15 17.88 1.72 -12.70
C GLU A 15 16.63 2.40 -12.12
N GLY A 16 15.45 1.75 -12.18
CA GLY A 16 14.23 2.26 -11.55
C GLY A 16 14.36 2.40 -10.04
N PHE A 17 15.00 1.42 -9.38
CA PHE A 17 15.29 1.49 -7.95
C PHE A 17 16.20 2.69 -7.61
N ARG A 18 17.21 2.98 -8.44
CA ARG A 18 18.13 4.11 -8.30
C ARG A 18 17.42 5.45 -8.51
N GLN A 19 16.50 5.54 -9.46
CA GLN A 19 15.71 6.77 -9.70
C GLN A 19 14.82 7.13 -8.51
N CYS A 20 14.25 6.16 -7.82
CA CYS A 20 13.43 6.38 -6.64
C CYS A 20 14.21 6.55 -5.32
N LYS A 21 15.56 6.49 -5.35
CA LYS A 21 16.39 6.46 -4.13
C LYS A 21 16.13 7.62 -3.17
N MET A 22 15.91 8.84 -3.66
CA MET A 22 15.70 10.00 -2.81
C MET A 22 14.40 9.88 -2.01
N ILE A 23 13.30 9.49 -2.67
CA ILE A 23 12.02 9.26 -1.99
C ILE A 23 12.14 8.05 -1.05
N GLY A 24 12.79 6.97 -1.52
CA GLY A 24 12.99 5.77 -0.72
C GLY A 24 13.80 6.04 0.56
N ILE A 25 14.88 6.80 0.48
CA ILE A 25 15.70 7.18 1.65
C ILE A 25 14.90 8.08 2.60
N PHE A 26 14.18 9.08 2.07
CA PHE A 26 13.36 9.97 2.88
C PHE A 26 12.25 9.20 3.61
N ALA A 27 11.59 8.29 2.90
CA ALA A 27 10.60 7.38 3.45
C ALA A 27 11.22 6.48 4.55
N ALA A 28 12.41 5.92 4.30
CA ALA A 28 13.12 5.10 5.27
C ALA A 28 13.43 5.84 6.55
N VAL A 29 13.88 7.10 6.46
CA VAL A 29 14.15 7.94 7.63
C VAL A 29 12.89 8.16 8.46
N ILE A 30 11.75 8.47 7.83
CA ILE A 30 10.47 8.65 8.54
C ILE A 30 10.03 7.37 9.22
N ILE A 31 10.14 6.22 8.54
CA ILE A 31 9.80 4.91 9.14
C ILE A 31 10.65 4.62 10.37
N VAL A 32 11.96 4.79 10.25
CA VAL A 32 12.88 4.53 11.37
C VAL A 32 12.57 5.45 12.54
N LEU A 33 12.38 6.75 12.27
CA LEU A 33 12.01 7.70 13.32
C LEU A 33 10.67 7.33 13.98
N GLY A 34 9.65 6.99 13.20
CA GLY A 34 8.36 6.56 13.73
C GLY A 34 8.46 5.29 14.57
N ALA A 35 9.21 4.30 14.09
CA ALA A 35 9.41 3.02 14.78
C ALA A 35 10.23 3.14 16.09
N VAL A 36 11.02 4.22 16.24
CA VAL A 36 11.77 4.49 17.48
C VAL A 36 10.98 5.40 18.40
N LEU A 37 10.44 6.52 17.88
CA LEU A 37 9.80 7.54 18.70
C LEU A 37 8.51 7.06 19.36
N ALA A 38 7.70 6.25 18.66
CA ALA A 38 6.43 5.81 19.21
C ALA A 38 6.58 4.91 20.47
N PRO A 39 7.41 3.85 20.49
CA PRO A 39 7.66 3.10 21.71
C PRO A 39 8.33 3.92 22.81
N VAL A 40 9.27 4.80 22.45
CA VAL A 40 9.96 5.64 23.43
C VAL A 40 8.99 6.63 24.10
N ALA A 41 8.08 7.26 23.34
CA ALA A 41 7.06 8.14 23.90
C ALA A 41 6.17 7.38 24.90
N GLN A 42 5.74 6.17 24.58
CA GLN A 42 4.96 5.34 25.50
C GLN A 42 5.74 4.96 26.77
N VAL A 43 7.03 4.65 26.67
CA VAL A 43 7.87 4.39 27.86
C VAL A 43 7.95 5.64 28.74
N ILE A 44 8.07 6.81 28.18
CA ILE A 44 8.12 8.10 28.93
C ILE A 44 6.78 8.31 29.66
N GLU A 45 5.66 8.15 28.98
CA GLU A 45 4.33 8.28 29.61
C GLU A 45 4.13 7.30 30.76
N MET A 46 4.57 6.05 30.57
CA MET A 46 4.48 5.02 31.60
C MET A 46 5.41 5.25 32.78
N SER A 47 6.60 5.77 32.53
CA SER A 47 7.54 6.10 33.62
C SER A 47 7.02 7.23 34.51
N ALA A 48 6.15 8.09 33.98
CA ALA A 48 5.49 9.17 34.71
C ALA A 48 4.22 8.70 35.45
N SER A 49 3.69 7.50 35.14
CA SER A 49 2.50 6.94 35.78
C SER A 49 2.89 6.16 37.06
N PRO A 50 2.13 6.31 38.17
CA PRO A 50 2.36 5.54 39.40
C PRO A 50 2.03 4.03 39.23
N TYR A 51 1.37 3.62 38.17
CA TYR A 51 0.99 2.26 37.89
C TYR A 51 1.97 1.62 36.90
N HIS A 52 2.87 0.78 37.40
CA HIS A 52 3.87 0.04 36.60
C HIS A 52 3.25 -1.19 35.91
N THR A 53 2.24 -1.01 35.08
CA THR A 53 1.68 -2.10 34.27
C THR A 53 2.39 -2.16 32.94
N LYS A 54 2.85 -3.36 32.54
CA LYS A 54 3.41 -3.54 31.20
C LYS A 54 2.32 -3.32 30.16
N VAL A 55 2.57 -2.46 29.19
CA VAL A 55 1.65 -2.24 28.05
C VAL A 55 1.98 -3.21 26.94
N VAL A 56 0.95 -3.86 26.42
CA VAL A 56 1.06 -4.65 25.20
C VAL A 56 1.13 -3.67 24.03
N TYR A 57 2.28 -3.65 23.36
CA TYR A 57 2.46 -2.88 22.16
C TYR A 57 2.11 -3.75 20.95
N GLU A 58 0.95 -3.51 20.40
CA GLU A 58 0.59 -4.07 19.12
C GLU A 58 1.44 -3.35 18.06
N ALA A 59 2.21 -4.13 17.33
CA ALA A 59 3.19 -3.73 16.34
C ALA A 59 2.90 -2.40 15.64
N TRP A 60 3.80 -1.45 15.72
CA TRP A 60 3.80 -0.19 14.99
C TRP A 60 2.63 0.76 15.31
N SER A 61 2.91 2.03 15.55
CA SER A 61 1.89 3.02 15.29
C SER A 61 1.53 2.92 13.79
N ALA A 62 0.38 2.38 13.47
CA ALA A 62 -0.06 2.11 12.10
C ALA A 62 -0.02 3.38 11.23
N ASN A 63 -0.29 4.53 11.83
CA ASN A 63 -0.40 5.82 11.17
C ASN A 63 0.82 6.27 10.35
N PRO A 64 2.08 6.28 10.85
CA PRO A 64 3.22 6.72 10.05
C PRO A 64 3.49 5.80 8.86
N VAL A 65 3.28 4.49 9.04
CA VAL A 65 3.51 3.51 7.98
C VAL A 65 2.45 3.60 6.89
N MET A 66 1.19 3.82 7.28
CA MET A 66 0.10 4.04 6.32
C MET A 66 0.29 5.33 5.52
N LEU A 67 0.70 6.43 6.14
CA LEU A 67 1.06 7.67 5.43
C LEU A 67 2.15 7.42 4.40
N LEU A 68 3.16 6.63 4.75
CA LEU A 68 4.24 6.27 3.83
C LEU A 68 3.74 5.51 2.62
N VAL A 69 2.88 4.53 2.84
CA VAL A 69 2.30 3.73 1.76
C VAL A 69 1.41 4.60 0.87
N LEU A 70 0.59 5.46 1.47
CA LEU A 70 -0.31 6.36 0.74
C LEU A 70 0.43 7.50 0.01
N VAL A 71 1.63 7.86 0.43
CA VAL A 71 2.40 8.96 -0.16
C VAL A 71 3.61 8.45 -0.94
N ALA A 72 4.45 7.61 -0.33
CA ALA A 72 5.71 7.19 -0.95
C ALA A 72 5.49 6.27 -2.14
N ALA A 73 4.64 5.26 -2.05
CA ALA A 73 4.37 4.35 -3.16
C ALA A 73 3.72 5.05 -4.37
N PRO A 74 2.69 5.92 -4.20
CA PRO A 74 2.19 6.76 -5.29
C PRO A 74 3.25 7.65 -5.92
N LEU A 75 4.03 8.37 -5.12
CA LEU A 75 5.06 9.28 -5.63
C LEU A 75 6.14 8.55 -6.42
N MET A 76 6.63 7.42 -5.93
CA MET A 76 7.60 6.59 -6.66
C MET A 76 7.01 6.12 -7.99
N THR A 77 5.74 5.69 -8.00
CA THR A 77 5.07 5.22 -9.22
C THR A 77 4.92 6.36 -10.22
N LEU A 78 4.46 7.53 -9.78
CA LEU A 78 4.30 8.72 -10.62
C LEU A 78 5.63 9.16 -11.23
N ILE A 79 6.70 9.21 -10.46
CA ILE A 79 8.03 9.63 -10.96
C ILE A 79 8.58 8.62 -11.97
N LEU A 80 8.51 7.31 -11.66
CA LEU A 80 9.04 6.30 -12.57
C LEU A 80 8.30 6.26 -13.90
N PHE A 81 7.00 6.47 -13.89
CA PHE A 81 6.17 6.41 -15.09
C PHE A 81 5.83 7.79 -15.69
N HIS A 82 6.42 8.88 -15.14
CA HIS A 82 6.22 10.23 -15.67
C HIS A 82 6.59 10.38 -17.16
N PHE A 83 7.45 9.51 -17.69
CA PHE A 83 7.75 9.50 -19.12
C PHE A 83 6.52 9.24 -20.01
N LEU A 84 5.44 8.68 -19.46
CA LEU A 84 4.19 8.48 -20.20
C LEU A 84 3.42 9.78 -20.44
N ASP A 85 3.67 10.82 -19.64
CA ASP A 85 2.97 12.10 -19.73
C ASP A 85 3.61 13.06 -20.75
N SER A 86 4.88 12.82 -21.15
CA SER A 86 5.59 13.64 -22.13
C SER A 86 5.90 12.85 -23.41
N ARG A 87 5.52 13.38 -24.58
CA ARG A 87 5.76 12.72 -25.88
C ARG A 87 7.25 12.47 -26.12
N ALA A 88 8.08 13.47 -25.89
CA ALA A 88 9.53 13.37 -26.13
C ALA A 88 10.18 12.28 -25.26
N ALA A 89 9.81 12.18 -23.98
CA ALA A 89 10.32 11.11 -23.11
C ALA A 89 9.76 9.73 -23.49
N SER A 90 8.47 9.66 -23.85
CA SER A 90 7.82 8.43 -24.30
C SER A 90 8.53 7.85 -25.53
N ASP A 91 8.86 8.69 -26.51
CA ASP A 91 9.55 8.26 -27.74
C ASP A 91 10.95 7.72 -27.44
N LEU A 92 11.69 8.34 -26.50
CA LEU A 92 12.99 7.86 -26.07
C LEU A 92 12.89 6.47 -25.44
N TYR A 93 11.94 6.26 -24.53
CA TYR A 93 11.75 4.94 -23.89
C TYR A 93 11.24 3.88 -24.85
N HIS A 94 10.46 4.26 -25.88
CA HIS A 94 10.00 3.34 -26.92
C HIS A 94 11.08 3.01 -27.95
N ALA A 95 12.11 3.83 -28.11
CA ALA A 95 13.29 3.55 -28.93
C ALA A 95 14.23 2.50 -28.30
N LEU A 96 14.07 2.20 -27.01
CA LEU A 96 14.89 1.17 -26.35
C LEU A 96 14.62 -0.23 -26.97
N PRO A 97 15.67 -1.02 -27.22
CA PRO A 97 15.54 -2.35 -27.85
C PRO A 97 15.01 -3.41 -26.87
N CYS A 98 13.95 -3.10 -26.15
CA CYS A 98 13.30 -3.99 -25.19
C CYS A 98 11.79 -4.10 -25.47
N LYS A 99 11.17 -5.16 -24.97
CA LYS A 99 9.71 -5.30 -25.03
C LYS A 99 9.07 -4.33 -24.06
N ARG A 100 7.96 -3.71 -24.43
CA ARG A 100 7.18 -2.82 -23.55
C ARG A 100 6.80 -3.48 -22.20
N ILE A 101 6.41 -4.75 -22.25
CA ILE A 101 6.10 -5.51 -21.03
C ILE A 101 7.30 -5.67 -20.10
N THR A 102 8.52 -5.77 -20.65
CA THR A 102 9.76 -5.85 -19.85
C THR A 102 10.01 -4.54 -19.11
N LEU A 103 9.82 -3.40 -19.77
CA LEU A 103 9.93 -2.07 -19.16
C LEU A 103 8.90 -1.91 -18.03
N TYR A 104 7.63 -2.23 -18.33
CA TYR A 104 6.55 -2.16 -17.35
C TYR A 104 6.84 -3.00 -16.11
N LEU A 105 7.13 -4.29 -16.28
CA LEU A 105 7.39 -5.21 -15.17
C LEU A 105 8.64 -4.82 -14.37
N SER A 106 9.70 -4.34 -15.03
CA SER A 106 10.93 -3.96 -14.34
C SER A 106 10.72 -2.69 -13.49
N TYR A 107 10.00 -1.69 -14.00
CA TYR A 107 9.75 -0.46 -13.27
C TYR A 107 8.71 -0.64 -12.16
N ALA A 108 7.61 -1.31 -12.43
CA ALA A 108 6.65 -1.65 -11.38
C ALA A 108 7.30 -2.52 -10.28
N GLY A 109 8.14 -3.49 -10.69
CA GLY A 109 8.92 -4.30 -9.77
C GLY A 109 9.88 -3.48 -8.90
N SER A 110 10.48 -2.40 -9.41
CA SER A 110 11.38 -1.54 -8.62
C SER A 110 10.63 -0.77 -7.53
N VAL A 111 9.40 -0.30 -7.79
CA VAL A 111 8.55 0.32 -6.76
C VAL A 111 8.19 -0.68 -5.68
N LEU A 112 7.73 -1.88 -6.08
CA LEU A 112 7.38 -2.93 -5.12
C LEU A 112 8.59 -3.39 -4.30
N THR A 113 9.78 -3.42 -4.90
CA THR A 113 11.01 -3.72 -4.16
C THR A 113 11.30 -2.67 -3.09
N TRP A 114 11.10 -1.38 -3.38
CA TRP A 114 11.21 -0.33 -2.38
C TRP A 114 10.21 -0.52 -1.25
N VAL A 115 8.95 -0.83 -1.56
CA VAL A 115 7.93 -1.10 -0.53
C VAL A 115 8.37 -2.25 0.39
N VAL A 116 8.87 -3.36 -0.18
CA VAL A 116 9.36 -4.49 0.62
C VAL A 116 10.56 -4.09 1.48
N VAL A 117 11.52 -3.33 0.95
CA VAL A 117 12.68 -2.84 1.70
C VAL A 117 12.24 -1.97 2.87
N LEU A 118 11.30 -1.04 2.65
CA LEU A 118 10.77 -0.16 3.69
C LEU A 118 10.02 -0.95 4.79
N LEU A 119 9.23 -1.95 4.41
CA LEU A 119 8.55 -2.83 5.36
C LEU A 119 9.54 -3.65 6.19
N LEU A 120 10.56 -4.24 5.56
CA LEU A 120 11.60 -4.99 6.27
C LEU A 120 12.38 -4.09 7.23
N LEU A 121 12.74 -2.89 6.79
CA LEU A 121 13.46 -1.93 7.60
C LEU A 121 12.65 -1.51 8.82
N GLY A 122 11.38 -1.24 8.62
CA GLY A 122 10.50 -0.89 9.71
C GLY A 122 10.25 -2.06 10.68
N THR A 123 10.00 -3.30 10.21
CA THR A 123 9.84 -4.45 11.10
C THR A 123 11.11 -4.70 11.92
N LEU A 124 12.27 -4.60 11.31
CA LEU A 124 13.54 -4.76 12.01
C LEU A 124 13.77 -3.68 13.08
N THR A 125 13.52 -2.42 12.75
CA THR A 125 13.67 -1.32 13.71
C THR A 125 12.69 -1.45 14.88
N SER A 126 11.43 -1.81 14.64
CA SER A 126 10.45 -2.06 15.71
C SER A 126 10.86 -3.21 16.61
N LEU A 127 11.35 -4.33 16.06
CA LEU A 127 11.85 -5.47 16.85
C LEU A 127 13.03 -5.07 17.73
N ILE A 128 13.97 -4.29 17.17
CA ILE A 128 15.14 -3.82 17.93
C ILE A 128 14.71 -2.89 19.06
N THR A 129 13.86 -1.89 18.77
CA THR A 129 13.42 -0.91 19.78
C THR A 129 12.63 -1.57 20.90
N CYS A 130 11.68 -2.46 20.57
CA CYS A 130 10.94 -3.19 21.58
C CYS A 130 11.82 -4.20 22.37
N GLY A 131 12.90 -4.69 21.75
CA GLY A 131 13.91 -5.50 22.46
C GLY A 131 14.62 -4.70 23.55
N PHE A 132 14.96 -3.45 23.30
CA PHE A 132 15.56 -2.56 24.32
C PHE A 132 14.56 -2.10 25.39
N THR A 133 13.28 -2.00 25.05
CA THR A 133 12.23 -1.55 25.98
C THR A 133 11.41 -2.68 26.60
N HIS A 134 11.89 -3.92 26.55
CA HIS A 134 11.17 -5.13 26.99
C HIS A 134 10.66 -5.11 28.44
N ASN A 135 11.24 -4.26 29.31
CA ASN A 135 10.80 -4.10 30.68
C ASN A 135 9.44 -3.41 30.81
N TYR A 136 9.11 -2.55 29.85
CA TYR A 136 7.92 -1.71 29.85
C TYR A 136 6.90 -2.12 28.77
N ILE A 137 7.39 -2.66 27.65
CA ILE A 137 6.59 -2.94 26.47
C ILE A 137 6.73 -4.42 26.09
N VAL A 138 5.60 -5.08 25.82
CA VAL A 138 5.55 -6.42 25.25
C VAL A 138 5.06 -6.31 23.81
N LEU A 139 5.94 -6.63 22.86
CA LEU A 139 5.59 -6.64 21.44
C LEU A 139 4.81 -7.93 21.10
N LEU A 140 3.63 -7.77 20.51
CA LEU A 140 2.84 -8.87 19.99
C LEU A 140 3.45 -9.36 18.66
N LYS A 141 4.34 -10.33 18.73
CA LYS A 141 5.08 -10.83 17.54
C LYS A 141 4.18 -11.44 16.49
N ASP A 142 3.06 -12.00 16.89
CA ASP A 142 2.11 -12.66 16.00
C ASP A 142 1.38 -11.69 15.06
N SER A 143 1.30 -10.40 15.43
CA SER A 143 0.67 -9.36 14.60
C SER A 143 1.61 -8.77 13.53
N LEU A 144 2.92 -8.94 13.64
CA LEU A 144 3.90 -8.33 12.73
C LEU A 144 3.75 -8.81 11.28
N LEU A 145 3.63 -10.11 11.09
CA LEU A 145 3.53 -10.70 9.75
C LEU A 145 2.18 -10.38 9.07
N PRO A 146 1.01 -10.54 9.74
CA PRO A 146 -0.27 -10.10 9.19
C PRO A 146 -0.28 -8.62 8.81
N PHE A 147 0.25 -7.76 9.68
CA PHE A 147 0.35 -6.34 9.40
C PHE A 147 1.23 -6.03 8.16
N ALA A 148 2.44 -6.60 8.08
CA ALA A 148 3.33 -6.39 6.94
C ALA A 148 2.69 -6.87 5.63
N THR A 149 1.97 -8.00 5.65
CA THR A 149 1.25 -8.51 4.47
C THR A 149 0.08 -7.60 4.07
N SER A 150 -0.65 -7.04 5.04
CA SER A 150 -1.72 -6.06 4.78
C SER A 150 -1.20 -4.82 4.07
N ILE A 151 -0.15 -4.21 4.63
CA ILE A 151 0.48 -3.02 4.07
C ILE A 151 1.04 -3.30 2.67
N PHE A 152 1.64 -4.47 2.46
CA PHE A 152 2.09 -4.86 1.12
C PHE A 152 0.92 -4.98 0.12
N CYS A 153 -0.19 -5.62 0.50
CA CYS A 153 -1.37 -5.75 -0.36
C CYS A 153 -2.00 -4.39 -0.68
N ILE A 154 -2.09 -3.49 0.31
CA ILE A 154 -2.59 -2.12 0.11
C ILE A 154 -1.66 -1.36 -0.85
N SER A 155 -0.34 -1.43 -0.64
CA SER A 155 0.64 -0.78 -1.51
C SER A 155 0.55 -1.30 -2.95
N PHE A 156 0.41 -2.61 -3.10
CA PHE A 156 0.26 -3.25 -4.41
C PHE A 156 -1.01 -2.81 -5.12
N LEU A 157 -2.13 -2.68 -4.39
CA LEU A 157 -3.39 -2.16 -4.93
C LEU A 157 -3.23 -0.70 -5.38
N VAL A 158 -2.61 0.16 -4.56
CA VAL A 158 -2.40 1.57 -4.86
C VAL A 158 -1.50 1.75 -6.09
N VAL A 159 -0.36 1.07 -6.12
CA VAL A 159 0.57 1.10 -7.27
C VAL A 159 -0.14 0.65 -8.54
N SER A 160 -0.86 -0.46 -8.51
CA SER A 160 -1.56 -0.98 -9.69
C SER A 160 -2.70 -0.07 -10.15
N GLY A 161 -3.44 0.56 -9.23
CA GLY A 161 -4.47 1.55 -9.57
C GLY A 161 -3.90 2.78 -10.27
N ILE A 162 -2.75 3.30 -9.79
CA ILE A 162 -2.04 4.41 -10.43
C ILE A 162 -1.52 4.01 -11.82
N LEU A 163 -0.99 2.80 -11.97
CA LEU A 163 -0.51 2.31 -13.26
C LEU A 163 -1.63 2.20 -14.31
N VAL A 164 -2.85 1.76 -13.91
CA VAL A 164 -4.03 1.79 -14.79
C VAL A 164 -4.32 3.23 -15.21
N SER A 165 -4.39 4.14 -14.24
CA SER A 165 -4.68 5.54 -14.48
C SER A 165 -3.66 6.17 -15.45
N MET A 166 -2.36 6.00 -15.21
CA MET A 166 -1.28 6.51 -16.09
C MET A 166 -1.32 5.92 -17.50
N SER A 167 -1.82 4.69 -17.62
CA SER A 167 -1.95 4.07 -18.94
C SER A 167 -3.08 4.67 -19.79
N ILE A 168 -4.07 5.29 -19.14
CA ILE A 168 -5.25 5.88 -19.80
C ILE A 168 -5.11 7.38 -19.95
N THR A 169 -4.62 8.04 -18.89
CA THR A 169 -4.54 9.52 -18.82
C THR A 169 -3.26 10.04 -19.47
N GLY A 170 -3.24 11.33 -19.80
CA GLY A 170 -2.08 11.98 -20.42
C GLY A 170 -1.54 13.15 -19.59
N THR A 171 -2.10 13.43 -18.41
CA THR A 171 -1.64 14.49 -17.50
C THR A 171 -1.60 14.01 -16.07
N VAL A 172 -0.65 14.50 -15.28
CA VAL A 172 -0.46 14.11 -13.87
C VAL A 172 -1.72 14.39 -13.04
N PHE A 173 -2.37 15.54 -13.27
CA PHE A 173 -3.57 15.92 -12.52
C PHE A 173 -4.74 14.94 -12.76
N THR A 174 -5.05 14.65 -14.04
CA THR A 174 -6.10 13.67 -14.37
C THR A 174 -5.77 12.28 -13.88
N ASN A 175 -4.47 11.92 -13.83
CA ASN A 175 -4.01 10.66 -13.30
C ASN A 175 -4.31 10.53 -11.80
N ILE A 176 -3.97 11.53 -10.99
CA ILE A 176 -4.24 11.53 -9.54
C ILE A 176 -5.75 11.40 -9.29
N LEU A 177 -6.54 12.19 -10.00
CA LEU A 177 -7.99 12.19 -9.84
C LEU A 177 -8.62 10.86 -10.24
N PHE A 178 -8.22 10.32 -11.39
CA PHE A 178 -8.73 9.05 -11.90
C PHE A 178 -8.27 7.86 -11.04
N SER A 179 -7.03 7.86 -10.54
CA SER A 179 -6.54 6.82 -9.63
C SER A 179 -7.31 6.82 -8.31
N GLY A 180 -7.63 8.00 -7.75
CA GLY A 180 -8.48 8.12 -6.58
C GLY A 180 -9.86 7.50 -6.80
N ILE A 181 -10.52 7.88 -7.90
CA ILE A 181 -11.83 7.30 -8.25
C ILE A 181 -11.72 5.77 -8.38
N LEU A 182 -10.72 5.27 -9.09
CA LEU A 182 -10.56 3.85 -9.36
C LEU A 182 -10.28 3.02 -8.09
N LEU A 183 -9.54 3.58 -7.14
CA LEU A 183 -9.23 2.93 -5.86
C LEU A 183 -10.44 2.89 -4.91
N PHE A 184 -11.27 3.95 -4.90
CA PHE A 184 -12.42 4.03 -3.99
C PHE A 184 -13.73 3.54 -4.61
N LEU A 185 -13.85 3.49 -5.94
CA LEU A 185 -15.06 3.06 -6.65
C LEU A 185 -15.60 1.69 -6.19
N PRO A 186 -14.78 0.63 -6.04
CA PRO A 186 -15.28 -0.67 -5.60
C PRO A 186 -15.96 -0.59 -4.21
N ARG A 187 -15.43 0.25 -3.32
CA ARG A 187 -16.02 0.48 -1.99
C ARG A 187 -17.34 1.23 -2.07
N PHE A 188 -17.41 2.28 -2.88
CA PHE A 188 -18.66 3.00 -3.09
C PHE A 188 -19.75 2.12 -3.70
N CYS A 189 -19.39 1.28 -4.67
CA CYS A 189 -20.32 0.30 -5.25
C CYS A 189 -20.80 -0.70 -4.21
N ALA A 190 -19.92 -1.26 -3.39
CA ALA A 190 -20.28 -2.19 -2.32
C ALA A 190 -21.23 -1.54 -1.29
N PHE A 191 -20.93 -0.30 -0.89
CA PHE A 191 -21.78 0.47 0.03
C PHE A 191 -23.17 0.78 -0.56
N ALA A 192 -23.22 1.18 -1.84
CA ALA A 192 -24.48 1.43 -2.53
C ALA A 192 -25.34 0.16 -2.65
N LEU A 193 -24.71 -0.98 -2.98
CA LEU A 193 -25.39 -2.28 -3.03
C LEU A 193 -25.93 -2.69 -1.66
N GLN A 194 -25.13 -2.56 -0.60
CA GLN A 194 -25.58 -2.84 0.77
C GLN A 194 -26.81 -2.02 1.15
N ASN A 195 -26.76 -0.70 0.93
CA ASN A 195 -27.88 0.18 1.23
C ASN A 195 -29.14 -0.17 0.44
N SER A 196 -28.98 -0.56 -0.82
CA SER A 196 -30.11 -0.99 -1.66
C SER A 196 -30.72 -2.30 -1.16
N MET A 197 -29.87 -3.27 -0.79
CA MET A 197 -30.32 -4.56 -0.26
C MET A 197 -31.05 -4.41 1.08
N VAL A 198 -30.50 -3.61 2.01
CA VAL A 198 -31.12 -3.36 3.31
C VAL A 198 -32.50 -2.71 3.15
N ARG A 199 -32.65 -1.77 2.20
CA ARG A 199 -33.95 -1.11 1.95
C ARG A 199 -34.97 -2.04 1.28
N SER A 200 -34.50 -2.92 0.38
CA SER A 200 -35.37 -3.82 -0.39
C SER A 200 -35.78 -5.06 0.39
N LEU A 201 -34.97 -5.49 1.35
CA LEU A 201 -35.14 -6.75 2.09
C LEU A 201 -34.94 -6.51 3.60
N PRO A 202 -35.89 -5.86 4.29
CA PRO A 202 -35.77 -5.47 5.70
C PRO A 202 -35.54 -6.65 6.65
N PHE A 203 -35.91 -7.88 6.26
CA PHE A 203 -35.69 -9.08 7.07
C PHE A 203 -34.20 -9.57 7.06
N LEU A 204 -33.35 -9.03 6.19
CA LEU A 204 -31.93 -9.37 6.14
C LEU A 204 -31.07 -8.49 7.08
N THR A 205 -31.66 -7.49 7.74
CA THR A 205 -30.89 -6.47 8.48
C THR A 205 -30.19 -7.00 9.71
N ASP A 206 -30.73 -8.02 10.40
CA ASP A 206 -30.19 -8.46 11.69
C ASP A 206 -29.52 -9.85 11.65
N SER A 207 -29.84 -10.68 10.70
CA SER A 207 -29.41 -12.08 10.70
C SER A 207 -28.25 -12.43 9.77
N MET A 208 -28.03 -11.65 8.73
CA MET A 208 -26.85 -11.81 7.87
C MET A 208 -25.78 -10.82 8.30
N ASN A 209 -24.73 -11.34 8.86
CA ASN A 209 -23.52 -10.59 9.14
C ASN A 209 -22.93 -10.10 7.80
N MET A 210 -23.47 -8.96 7.33
CA MET A 210 -23.00 -8.31 6.10
C MET A 210 -21.60 -7.70 6.28
N GLY A 211 -20.80 -8.26 7.20
CA GLY A 211 -19.44 -7.86 7.48
C GLY A 211 -18.59 -7.76 6.22
N PHE A 212 -18.85 -8.65 5.23
CA PHE A 212 -18.19 -8.55 3.94
C PHE A 212 -18.45 -7.22 3.24
N PHE A 213 -19.69 -6.69 3.25
CA PHE A 213 -20.00 -5.39 2.65
C PHE A 213 -19.67 -4.21 3.57
N ARG A 214 -19.72 -4.40 4.89
CA ARG A 214 -19.55 -3.34 5.87
C ARG A 214 -18.09 -2.99 6.15
N ASN A 215 -17.27 -3.94 6.54
CA ASN A 215 -15.92 -3.68 7.09
C ASN A 215 -14.79 -4.36 6.32
N GLY A 216 -15.06 -5.44 5.60
CA GLY A 216 -14.02 -6.40 5.23
C GLY A 216 -13.45 -6.28 3.82
N ASN A 217 -13.95 -5.36 2.99
CA ASN A 217 -13.69 -5.52 1.56
C ASN A 217 -12.52 -4.73 1.02
N ASN A 218 -12.08 -3.71 1.72
CA ASN A 218 -10.99 -2.89 1.22
C ASN A 218 -10.10 -2.42 2.37
N LEU A 219 -8.99 -3.12 2.57
CA LEU A 219 -7.98 -2.75 3.56
C LEU A 219 -7.45 -1.33 3.37
N LEU A 220 -7.42 -0.82 2.12
CA LEU A 220 -7.06 0.56 1.84
C LEU A 220 -8.01 1.54 2.53
N PHE A 221 -9.32 1.31 2.46
CA PHE A 221 -10.28 2.20 3.09
C PHE A 221 -10.20 2.13 4.61
N ALA A 222 -10.03 0.94 5.18
CA ALA A 222 -9.82 0.77 6.61
C ALA A 222 -8.60 1.57 7.09
N GLY A 223 -7.47 1.43 6.41
CA GLY A 223 -6.26 2.15 6.75
C GLY A 223 -6.36 3.67 6.57
N VAL A 224 -7.04 4.14 5.52
CA VAL A 224 -7.28 5.59 5.32
C VAL A 224 -8.18 6.14 6.41
N SER A 225 -9.26 5.45 6.77
CA SER A 225 -10.18 5.91 7.82
C SER A 225 -9.50 5.99 9.19
N ASP A 226 -8.58 5.09 9.48
CA ASP A 226 -7.77 5.11 10.70
C ASP A 226 -6.82 6.31 10.73
N VAL A 227 -6.08 6.56 9.64
CA VAL A 227 -5.17 7.71 9.53
C VAL A 227 -5.88 9.04 9.70
N PHE A 228 -7.09 9.19 9.18
CA PHE A 228 -7.84 10.44 9.25
C PHE A 228 -8.79 10.52 10.44
N GLY A 229 -8.83 9.51 11.33
CA GLY A 229 -9.70 9.49 12.50
C GLY A 229 -11.20 9.56 12.16
N ILE A 230 -11.60 9.05 10.99
CA ILE A 230 -12.99 9.13 10.50
C ILE A 230 -13.91 8.17 11.28
N THR A 231 -13.33 7.15 11.90
CA THR A 231 -14.06 6.16 12.69
C THR A 231 -13.64 6.24 14.14
N ASP A 232 -14.58 6.60 15.02
CA ASP A 232 -14.39 6.60 16.49
C ASP A 232 -14.29 5.19 17.09
N SER A 233 -14.48 4.16 16.30
CA SER A 233 -14.43 2.77 16.77
C SER A 233 -13.03 2.23 16.58
N GLY A 234 -12.34 1.92 17.68
CA GLY A 234 -11.01 1.28 17.70
C GLY A 234 -10.90 -0.07 16.96
N THR A 235 -11.96 -0.47 16.28
CA THR A 235 -12.03 -1.71 15.48
C THR A 235 -11.33 -1.65 14.15
N VAL A 236 -11.05 -0.46 13.61
CA VAL A 236 -10.43 -0.31 12.27
C VAL A 236 -8.94 -0.60 12.29
N ALA A 237 -8.27 -0.26 13.38
CA ALA A 237 -6.86 -0.60 13.56
C ALA A 237 -6.66 -2.13 13.66
N GLU A 238 -7.58 -2.83 14.32
CA GLU A 238 -7.57 -4.29 14.42
C GLU A 238 -7.73 -4.95 13.03
N ASP A 239 -8.59 -4.40 12.17
CA ASP A 239 -8.82 -4.92 10.82
C ASP A 239 -7.56 -4.83 9.92
N VAL A 240 -6.69 -3.87 10.16
CA VAL A 240 -5.41 -3.73 9.42
C VAL A 240 -4.29 -4.50 10.10
N LEU A 241 -4.25 -4.53 11.42
CA LEU A 241 -3.23 -5.22 12.21
C LEU A 241 -3.37 -6.74 12.13
N SER A 242 -4.60 -7.24 12.14
CA SER A 242 -4.90 -8.67 12.05
C SER A 242 -6.03 -8.94 11.06
N PRO A 243 -5.85 -8.65 9.77
CA PRO A 243 -6.89 -8.82 8.79
C PRO A 243 -7.26 -10.29 8.66
N GLY A 244 -8.55 -10.55 8.56
CA GLY A 244 -9.03 -11.85 8.12
C GLY A 244 -8.47 -12.18 6.72
N TRP A 245 -8.34 -13.44 6.39
CA TRP A 245 -7.82 -13.88 5.08
C TRP A 245 -8.66 -13.37 3.90
N GLN A 246 -9.96 -13.13 4.09
CA GLN A 246 -10.89 -12.68 3.05
C GLN A 246 -10.59 -11.27 2.55
N PRO A 247 -10.49 -10.20 3.40
CA PRO A 247 -10.15 -8.86 2.95
C PRO A 247 -8.75 -8.77 2.34
N LEU A 248 -7.81 -9.55 2.85
CA LEU A 248 -6.45 -9.61 2.31
C LEU A 248 -6.45 -10.20 0.89
N LEU A 249 -7.12 -11.32 0.70
CA LEU A 249 -7.24 -11.98 -0.61
C LEU A 249 -7.98 -11.08 -1.61
N TYR A 250 -9.07 -10.44 -1.20
CA TYR A 250 -9.82 -9.50 -2.03
C TYR A 250 -8.94 -8.32 -2.49
N THR A 251 -8.24 -7.68 -1.55
CA THR A 251 -7.35 -6.54 -1.85
C THR A 251 -6.24 -6.94 -2.81
N PHE A 252 -5.63 -8.12 -2.59
CA PHE A 252 -4.59 -8.65 -3.48
C PHE A 252 -5.13 -8.98 -4.88
N LEU A 253 -6.27 -9.67 -4.98
CA LEU A 253 -6.87 -10.01 -6.27
C LEU A 253 -7.30 -8.78 -7.06
N LEU A 254 -7.87 -7.77 -6.39
CA LEU A 254 -8.23 -6.50 -7.02
C LEU A 254 -6.97 -5.78 -7.54
N GLY A 255 -5.90 -5.74 -6.74
CA GLY A 255 -4.61 -5.20 -7.16
C GLY A 255 -4.03 -5.96 -8.36
N LEU A 256 -4.12 -7.29 -8.36
CA LEU A 256 -3.67 -8.13 -9.47
C LEU A 256 -4.48 -7.85 -10.76
N LEU A 257 -5.79 -7.72 -10.63
CA LEU A 257 -6.66 -7.36 -11.75
C LEU A 257 -6.24 -6.04 -12.37
N TYR A 258 -6.06 -5.00 -11.54
CA TYR A 258 -5.60 -3.69 -12.01
C TYR A 258 -4.21 -3.76 -12.63
N PHE A 259 -3.29 -4.52 -12.04
CA PHE A 259 -1.94 -4.72 -12.57
C PHE A 259 -1.95 -5.33 -13.97
N LEU A 260 -2.79 -6.34 -14.21
CA LEU A 260 -2.95 -6.98 -15.52
C LEU A 260 -3.61 -6.04 -16.54
N ILE A 261 -4.63 -5.29 -16.13
CA ILE A 261 -5.27 -4.28 -16.99
C ILE A 261 -4.25 -3.21 -17.39
N ALA A 262 -3.48 -2.69 -16.42
CA ALA A 262 -2.43 -1.71 -16.71
C ALA A 262 -1.38 -2.24 -17.67
N ALA A 263 -0.91 -3.48 -17.47
CA ALA A 263 0.05 -4.13 -18.37
C ALA A 263 -0.50 -4.24 -19.81
N PHE A 264 -1.76 -4.63 -19.94
CA PHE A 264 -2.43 -4.74 -21.25
C PHE A 264 -2.54 -3.37 -21.93
N LEU A 265 -3.03 -2.36 -21.21
CA LEU A 265 -3.18 -0.99 -21.72
C LEU A 265 -1.83 -0.38 -22.11
N PHE A 266 -0.81 -0.56 -21.25
CA PHE A 266 0.55 -0.09 -21.51
C PHE A 266 1.12 -0.70 -22.80
N CYS A 267 0.93 -2.00 -23.01
CA CYS A 267 1.39 -2.66 -24.23
C CYS A 267 0.63 -2.18 -25.49
N ARG A 268 -0.64 -1.82 -25.35
CA ARG A 268 -1.51 -1.40 -26.48
C ARG A 268 -1.43 0.09 -26.78
N ARG A 269 -0.96 0.92 -25.84
CA ARG A 269 -0.83 2.36 -26.02
C ARG A 269 0.06 2.64 -27.23
N ARG A 270 -0.48 3.32 -28.24
CA ARG A 270 0.28 3.84 -29.38
C ARG A 270 0.93 5.16 -28.95
N SER A 271 2.22 5.30 -29.21
CA SER A 271 2.96 6.57 -29.03
C SER A 271 2.43 7.62 -29.96
#